data_e6e0ce423b19a74448fc59be6de29970
#
_entry.id   e6e0ce423b19a74448fc59be6de29970
#
_cell.length_a   1.000
_cell.length_b   1.000
_cell.length_c   1.000
_cell.angle_alpha   90.00
_cell.angle_beta   90.00
_cell.angle_gamma   90.00
#
_symmetry.space_group_name_H-M   'P 1'
#
loop_
_entity.id
_entity.type
_entity.pdbx_description
1 polymer ?
#
loop_
_entity_poly.entity_id
_entity_poly.type
_entity_poly.pdbx_seq_one_letter_code
_entity_poly.pdbx_strand_id
1 'polypeptide(L)'
;MTFQPTILIIDDEPQIRRLVEVTLSSNEYAVISAATGEEGMREAAMRRPNLIITDLGLPDMDGSEVVRRLREWYDGPVIVLSVRDAEQEIASLLDAGADDYCVKPFRPFELLARIRTALRHHESAPKDSVIAFGDVVVNLAARTVTKSGDDVKLTSLEYSLLALLVRNADKVLTHHYILEQVWGKNYSEETQYLRIYIGQLRKKLEENPAQPKHILTESRVGYRLVTALSQST
;
A
#
# COMPACT_ATOMS: atom_id res chain seq x y z
N MET A 1 -28.25 0.32 -9.32
CA MET A 1 -27.58 -0.60 -8.38
C MET A 1 -26.34 0.11 -7.92
N THR A 2 -26.24 0.45 -6.66
CA THR A 2 -25.01 1.02 -6.06
C THR A 2 -23.94 -0.08 -6.05
N PHE A 3 -22.78 0.21 -6.63
CA PHE A 3 -21.62 -0.69 -6.60
C PHE A 3 -21.19 -0.85 -5.14
N GLN A 4 -21.24 -2.07 -4.62
CA GLN A 4 -20.83 -2.41 -3.27
C GLN A 4 -19.49 -3.15 -3.33
N PRO A 5 -18.38 -2.55 -2.89
CA PRO A 5 -17.09 -3.21 -2.93
C PRO A 5 -17.08 -4.48 -2.07
N THR A 6 -16.49 -5.54 -2.60
CA THR A 6 -16.36 -6.83 -1.92
C THR A 6 -15.00 -6.94 -1.24
N ILE A 7 -14.97 -7.29 0.03
CA ILE A 7 -13.76 -7.47 0.84
C ILE A 7 -13.67 -8.92 1.29
N LEU A 8 -12.53 -9.55 1.06
CA LEU A 8 -12.21 -10.87 1.58
C LEU A 8 -11.41 -10.72 2.87
N ILE A 9 -11.85 -11.38 3.93
CA ILE A 9 -11.08 -11.53 5.18
C ILE A 9 -10.58 -12.97 5.32
N ILE A 10 -9.28 -13.12 5.59
CA ILE A 10 -8.60 -14.39 5.85
C ILE A 10 -8.00 -14.31 7.26
N ASP A 11 -8.60 -15.00 8.22
CA ASP A 11 -8.17 -14.99 9.62
C ASP A 11 -8.70 -16.27 10.28
N ASP A 12 -7.92 -16.98 11.05
CA ASP A 12 -8.34 -18.24 11.68
C ASP A 12 -9.20 -18.01 12.93
N GLU A 13 -9.11 -16.82 13.56
CA GLU A 13 -9.86 -16.45 14.75
C GLU A 13 -11.33 -16.10 14.40
N PRO A 14 -12.34 -16.92 14.77
CA PRO A 14 -13.76 -16.63 14.44
C PRO A 14 -14.25 -15.30 15.00
N GLN A 15 -13.69 -14.87 16.14
CA GLN A 15 -14.09 -13.61 16.79
C GLN A 15 -13.62 -12.39 15.98
N ILE A 16 -12.42 -12.44 15.41
CA ILE A 16 -11.87 -11.39 14.55
C ILE A 16 -12.64 -11.34 13.25
N ARG A 17 -12.87 -12.49 12.58
CA ARG A 17 -13.71 -12.53 11.38
C ARG A 17 -15.07 -11.92 11.62
N ARG A 18 -15.74 -12.31 12.72
CA ARG A 18 -17.07 -11.79 13.06
C ARG A 18 -17.06 -10.29 13.31
N LEU A 19 -16.06 -9.77 14.04
CA LEU A 19 -15.90 -8.33 14.28
C LEU A 19 -15.75 -7.56 12.97
N VAL A 20 -14.90 -8.04 12.09
CA VAL A 20 -14.63 -7.40 10.78
C VAL A 20 -15.87 -7.50 9.88
N GLU A 21 -16.52 -8.66 9.80
CA GLU A 21 -17.77 -8.85 9.03
C GLU A 21 -18.86 -7.85 9.45
N VAL A 22 -19.13 -7.74 10.76
CA VAL A 22 -20.15 -6.80 11.28
C VAL A 22 -19.75 -5.36 10.97
N THR A 23 -18.48 -5.02 11.17
CA THR A 23 -17.95 -3.67 10.90
C THR A 23 -18.09 -3.29 9.44
N LEU A 24 -17.71 -4.18 8.53
CA LEU A 24 -17.73 -3.94 7.08
C LEU A 24 -19.16 -3.91 6.53
N SER A 25 -20.00 -4.88 6.92
CA SER A 25 -21.40 -4.94 6.47
C SER A 25 -22.21 -3.71 6.91
N SER A 26 -21.93 -3.17 8.09
CA SER A 26 -22.52 -1.91 8.58
C SER A 26 -22.05 -0.66 7.84
N ASN A 27 -21.01 -0.78 6.99
CA ASN A 27 -20.42 0.30 6.20
C ASN A 27 -20.49 0.05 4.69
N GLU A 28 -21.53 -0.68 4.24
CA GLU A 28 -21.87 -0.91 2.84
C GLU A 28 -20.82 -1.71 2.04
N TYR A 29 -20.04 -2.57 2.69
CA TYR A 29 -19.14 -3.52 2.04
C TYR A 29 -19.78 -4.93 2.01
N ALA A 30 -19.62 -5.64 0.88
CA ALA A 30 -19.85 -7.07 0.83
C ALA A 30 -18.64 -7.81 1.41
N VAL A 31 -18.88 -8.88 2.19
CA VAL A 31 -17.81 -9.59 2.88
C VAL A 31 -17.79 -11.06 2.49
N ILE A 32 -16.60 -11.57 2.21
CA ILE A 32 -16.27 -12.97 2.07
C ILE A 32 -15.32 -13.30 3.20
N SER A 33 -15.47 -14.45 3.86
CA SER A 33 -14.55 -14.86 4.92
C SER A 33 -13.97 -16.24 4.65
N ALA A 34 -12.71 -16.44 5.05
CA ALA A 34 -11.97 -17.67 4.99
C ALA A 34 -11.19 -17.87 6.29
N ALA A 35 -11.03 -19.13 6.72
CA ALA A 35 -10.34 -19.46 7.96
C ALA A 35 -8.89 -19.91 7.75
N THR A 36 -8.47 -20.11 6.51
CA THR A 36 -7.13 -20.57 6.14
C THR A 36 -6.61 -19.83 4.93
N GLY A 37 -5.30 -19.82 4.73
CA GLY A 37 -4.67 -19.21 3.56
C GLY A 37 -5.09 -19.86 2.25
N GLU A 38 -5.16 -21.20 2.19
CA GLU A 38 -5.63 -21.92 0.99
C GLU A 38 -7.08 -21.60 0.64
N GLU A 39 -7.97 -21.57 1.63
CA GLU A 39 -9.35 -21.17 1.43
C GLU A 39 -9.43 -19.72 0.91
N GLY A 40 -8.69 -18.81 1.55
CA GLY A 40 -8.62 -17.42 1.15
C GLY A 40 -8.15 -17.20 -0.28
N MET A 41 -7.08 -17.86 -0.68
CA MET A 41 -6.58 -17.79 -2.06
C MET A 41 -7.59 -18.33 -3.08
N ARG A 42 -8.29 -19.42 -2.76
CA ARG A 42 -9.35 -19.98 -3.59
C ARG A 42 -10.53 -19.00 -3.75
N GLU A 43 -11.01 -18.43 -2.64
CA GLU A 43 -12.08 -17.43 -2.66
C GLU A 43 -11.65 -16.16 -3.41
N ALA A 44 -10.43 -15.71 -3.24
CA ALA A 44 -9.86 -14.58 -3.98
C ALA A 44 -9.86 -14.82 -5.50
N ALA A 45 -9.42 -16.01 -5.94
CA ALA A 45 -9.39 -16.36 -7.36
C ALA A 45 -10.81 -16.45 -7.97
N MET A 46 -11.76 -17.03 -7.24
CA MET A 46 -13.13 -17.23 -7.72
C MET A 46 -13.95 -15.95 -7.73
N ARG A 47 -13.80 -15.11 -6.71
CA ARG A 47 -14.70 -13.97 -6.48
C ARG A 47 -14.09 -12.62 -6.80
N ARG A 48 -12.77 -12.55 -6.99
CA ARG A 48 -12.02 -11.33 -7.32
C ARG A 48 -12.43 -10.15 -6.44
N PRO A 49 -12.20 -10.22 -5.12
CA PRO A 49 -12.59 -9.15 -4.20
C PRO A 49 -11.86 -7.83 -4.56
N ASN A 50 -12.45 -6.70 -4.15
CA ASN A 50 -11.86 -5.39 -4.36
C ASN A 50 -10.70 -5.10 -3.38
N LEU A 51 -10.67 -5.81 -2.23
CA LEU A 51 -9.61 -5.71 -1.23
C LEU A 51 -9.54 -7.03 -0.45
N ILE A 52 -8.33 -7.42 -0.05
CA ILE A 52 -8.09 -8.58 0.81
C ILE A 52 -7.52 -8.11 2.14
N ILE A 53 -8.04 -8.67 3.24
CA ILE A 53 -7.47 -8.54 4.57
C ILE A 53 -6.98 -9.93 4.97
N THR A 54 -5.74 -10.08 5.37
CA THR A 54 -5.19 -11.39 5.80
C THR A 54 -4.48 -11.28 7.14
N ASP A 55 -4.70 -12.26 8.00
CA ASP A 55 -3.87 -12.43 9.18
C ASP A 55 -2.49 -13.01 8.81
N LEU A 56 -1.48 -12.78 9.66
CA LEU A 56 -0.17 -13.41 9.54
C LEU A 56 -0.17 -14.83 10.10
N GLY A 57 -0.85 -15.05 11.21
CA GLY A 57 -0.78 -16.30 11.98
C GLY A 57 -1.79 -17.34 11.51
N LEU A 58 -1.87 -17.66 10.21
CA LEU A 58 -2.79 -18.67 9.71
C LEU A 58 -2.32 -20.10 10.02
N PRO A 59 -3.24 -21.06 10.17
CA PRO A 59 -2.90 -22.41 10.62
C PRO A 59 -2.17 -23.26 9.56
N ASP A 60 -2.32 -22.92 8.29
CA ASP A 60 -1.81 -23.69 7.16
C ASP A 60 -0.57 -23.05 6.51
N MET A 61 -0.41 -21.74 6.61
CA MET A 61 0.75 -21.01 6.07
C MET A 61 0.90 -19.63 6.73
N ASP A 62 2.11 -19.06 6.66
CA ASP A 62 2.32 -17.67 7.08
C ASP A 62 1.60 -16.69 6.13
N GLY A 63 0.96 -15.67 6.69
CA GLY A 63 0.23 -14.68 5.88
C GLY A 63 1.11 -13.91 4.91
N SER A 64 2.42 -13.79 5.16
CA SER A 64 3.37 -13.22 4.19
C SER A 64 3.50 -14.07 2.93
N GLU A 65 3.39 -15.39 3.06
CA GLU A 65 3.33 -16.31 1.93
C GLU A 65 2.03 -16.17 1.15
N VAL A 66 0.90 -15.97 1.84
CA VAL A 66 -0.39 -15.65 1.20
C VAL A 66 -0.24 -14.39 0.35
N VAL A 67 0.33 -13.32 0.91
CA VAL A 67 0.56 -12.06 0.17
C VAL A 67 1.43 -12.30 -1.05
N ARG A 68 2.54 -13.02 -0.92
CA ARG A 68 3.48 -13.28 -2.03
C ARG A 68 2.79 -14.03 -3.17
N ARG A 69 2.02 -15.09 -2.88
CA ARG A 69 1.27 -15.87 -3.87
C ARG A 69 0.15 -15.08 -4.51
N LEU A 70 -0.57 -14.25 -3.74
CA LEU A 70 -1.58 -13.34 -4.28
C LEU A 70 -0.96 -12.39 -5.31
N ARG A 71 0.23 -11.85 -5.05
CA ARG A 71 0.91 -10.90 -5.94
C ARG A 71 1.35 -11.47 -7.29
N GLU A 72 1.31 -12.76 -7.46
CA GLU A 72 1.53 -13.38 -8.78
C GLU A 72 0.40 -13.08 -9.79
N TRP A 73 -0.82 -12.79 -9.29
CA TRP A 73 -2.01 -12.65 -10.14
C TRP A 73 -3.07 -11.64 -9.63
N TYR A 74 -2.94 -11.15 -8.40
CA TYR A 74 -3.89 -10.21 -7.80
C TYR A 74 -3.25 -8.84 -7.61
N ASP A 75 -3.78 -7.82 -8.31
CA ASP A 75 -3.29 -6.44 -8.29
C ASP A 75 -4.03 -5.57 -7.27
N GLY A 76 -5.14 -6.04 -6.71
CA GLY A 76 -5.93 -5.30 -5.73
C GLY A 76 -5.21 -5.12 -4.40
N PRO A 77 -5.67 -4.20 -3.55
CA PRO A 77 -5.04 -3.91 -2.27
C PRO A 77 -5.14 -5.08 -1.28
N VAL A 78 -4.04 -5.33 -0.56
CA VAL A 78 -3.91 -6.33 0.50
C VAL A 78 -3.48 -5.65 1.79
N ILE A 79 -4.30 -5.75 2.84
CA ILE A 79 -4.00 -5.27 4.20
C ILE A 79 -3.69 -6.47 5.08
N VAL A 80 -2.58 -6.41 5.81
CA VAL A 80 -2.19 -7.48 6.74
C VAL A 80 -2.59 -7.10 8.17
N LEU A 81 -3.26 -8.02 8.88
CA LEU A 81 -3.46 -7.94 10.33
C LEU A 81 -2.32 -8.66 11.04
N SER A 82 -1.75 -8.07 12.08
CA SER A 82 -0.60 -8.65 12.79
C SER A 82 -0.59 -8.26 14.26
N VAL A 83 -0.15 -9.16 15.11
CA VAL A 83 0.23 -8.84 16.51
C VAL A 83 1.66 -8.29 16.59
N ARG A 84 2.41 -8.31 15.49
CA ARG A 84 3.80 -7.90 15.40
C ARG A 84 3.88 -6.43 15.00
N ASP A 85 4.65 -5.65 15.74
CA ASP A 85 4.80 -4.19 15.57
C ASP A 85 6.26 -3.79 15.28
N ALA A 86 7.17 -4.75 15.20
CA ALA A 86 8.58 -4.50 14.92
C ALA A 86 8.78 -3.93 13.50
N GLU A 87 9.52 -2.83 13.38
CA GLU A 87 9.76 -2.12 12.11
C GLU A 87 10.31 -3.03 11.01
N GLN A 88 11.21 -3.97 11.37
CA GLN A 88 11.79 -4.91 10.42
C GLN A 88 10.77 -5.91 9.86
N GLU A 89 9.83 -6.37 10.69
CA GLU A 89 8.77 -7.28 10.26
C GLU A 89 7.78 -6.58 9.35
N ILE A 90 7.41 -5.33 9.69
CA ILE A 90 6.55 -4.49 8.85
C ILE A 90 7.21 -4.27 7.48
N ALA A 91 8.50 -3.92 7.46
CA ALA A 91 9.23 -3.74 6.22
C ALA A 91 9.25 -5.01 5.37
N SER A 92 9.43 -6.18 6.00
CA SER A 92 9.39 -7.47 5.31
C SER A 92 8.04 -7.79 4.69
N LEU A 93 6.94 -7.44 5.37
CA LEU A 93 5.57 -7.61 4.86
C LEU A 93 5.29 -6.72 3.64
N LEU A 94 5.75 -5.49 3.70
CA LEU A 94 5.65 -4.56 2.57
C LEU A 94 6.52 -5.02 1.39
N ASP A 95 7.72 -5.54 1.66
CA ASP A 95 8.59 -6.17 0.65
C ASP A 95 7.92 -7.42 0.02
N ALA A 96 7.12 -8.17 0.78
CA ALA A 96 6.33 -9.29 0.26
C ALA A 96 5.16 -8.83 -0.63
N GLY A 97 4.83 -7.53 -0.62
CA GLY A 97 3.81 -6.93 -1.46
C GLY A 97 2.51 -6.51 -0.75
N ALA A 98 2.46 -6.51 0.59
CA ALA A 98 1.33 -5.93 1.31
C ALA A 98 1.24 -4.42 1.03
N ASP A 99 0.02 -3.90 0.86
CA ASP A 99 -0.20 -2.46 0.67
C ASP A 99 -0.17 -1.72 2.00
N ASP A 100 -0.73 -2.34 3.02
CA ASP A 100 -0.83 -1.76 4.35
C ASP A 100 -0.82 -2.87 5.41
N TYR A 101 -0.59 -2.49 6.67
CA TYR A 101 -0.72 -3.39 7.79
C TYR A 101 -1.51 -2.73 8.92
N CYS A 102 -2.10 -3.53 9.80
CA CYS A 102 -2.82 -3.06 10.98
C CYS A 102 -2.45 -3.94 12.17
N VAL A 103 -1.98 -3.31 13.24
CA VAL A 103 -1.56 -4.05 14.45
C VAL A 103 -2.78 -4.46 15.26
N LYS A 104 -2.83 -5.72 15.68
CA LYS A 104 -3.83 -6.25 16.64
C LYS A 104 -3.40 -5.91 18.09
N PRO A 105 -4.32 -5.45 18.98
CA PRO A 105 -5.74 -5.19 18.74
C PRO A 105 -5.98 -3.86 18.02
N PHE A 106 -6.80 -3.86 16.97
CA PHE A 106 -7.16 -2.68 16.19
C PHE A 106 -8.53 -2.13 16.57
N ARG A 107 -8.73 -0.85 16.29
CA ARG A 107 -10.05 -0.21 16.43
C ARG A 107 -10.82 -0.34 15.10
N PRO A 108 -12.13 -0.66 15.12
CA PRO A 108 -12.93 -0.77 13.88
C PRO A 108 -12.82 0.45 12.96
N PHE A 109 -12.83 1.66 13.51
CA PHE A 109 -12.70 2.90 12.75
C PHE A 109 -11.32 3.05 12.08
N GLU A 110 -10.27 2.53 12.69
CA GLU A 110 -8.92 2.52 12.12
C GLU A 110 -8.89 1.62 10.89
N LEU A 111 -9.34 0.36 11.03
CA LEU A 111 -9.41 -0.58 9.92
C LEU A 111 -10.24 -0.05 8.76
N LEU A 112 -11.41 0.56 9.03
CA LEU A 112 -12.25 1.20 8.00
C LEU A 112 -11.53 2.37 7.31
N ALA A 113 -10.73 3.16 8.02
CA ALA A 113 -9.97 4.25 7.41
C ALA A 113 -8.89 3.71 6.46
N ARG A 114 -8.18 2.64 6.83
CA ARG A 114 -7.20 1.94 5.99
C ARG A 114 -7.85 1.36 4.73
N ILE A 115 -8.98 0.67 4.87
CA ILE A 115 -9.73 0.10 3.76
C ILE A 115 -10.17 1.18 2.77
N ARG A 116 -10.78 2.28 3.25
CA ARG A 116 -11.19 3.39 2.38
C ARG A 116 -10.00 4.00 1.64
N THR A 117 -8.88 4.14 2.32
CA THR A 117 -7.66 4.66 1.74
C THR A 117 -7.13 3.74 0.65
N ALA A 118 -7.02 2.44 0.91
CA ALA A 118 -6.53 1.45 -0.03
C ALA A 118 -7.43 1.36 -1.29
N LEU A 119 -8.75 1.33 -1.13
CA LEU A 119 -9.71 1.29 -2.26
C LEU A 119 -9.65 2.57 -3.09
N ARG A 120 -9.61 3.75 -2.46
CA ARG A 120 -9.53 5.04 -3.17
C ARG A 120 -8.27 5.13 -4.04
N HIS A 121 -7.14 4.66 -3.54
CA HIS A 121 -5.89 4.70 -4.28
C HIS A 121 -5.87 3.74 -5.45
N HIS A 122 -6.63 2.66 -5.38
CA HIS A 122 -6.77 1.74 -6.51
C HIS A 122 -7.65 2.31 -7.64
N GLU A 123 -8.64 3.17 -7.33
CA GLU A 123 -9.59 3.71 -8.32
C GLU A 123 -9.14 5.04 -8.98
N SER A 124 -8.20 5.79 -8.39
CA SER A 124 -7.89 7.16 -8.80
C SER A 124 -6.73 7.26 -9.78
N ALA A 125 -6.97 7.15 -11.09
CA ALA A 125 -6.02 7.52 -12.13
C ALA A 125 -6.37 8.89 -12.76
N PRO A 126 -5.49 9.93 -12.72
CA PRO A 126 -5.68 11.14 -13.54
C PRO A 126 -5.30 10.84 -14.99
N LYS A 127 -6.11 11.39 -15.92
CA LYS A 127 -5.81 11.37 -17.35
C LYS A 127 -4.68 12.36 -17.65
N ASP A 128 -3.64 11.89 -18.35
CA ASP A 128 -2.56 12.67 -18.98
C ASP A 128 -1.43 13.21 -18.08
N SER A 129 -0.46 12.38 -17.72
CA SER A 129 0.94 12.84 -17.67
C SER A 129 1.92 11.68 -17.49
N VAL A 130 2.88 11.60 -18.40
CA VAL A 130 4.08 10.77 -18.28
C VAL A 130 5.17 11.66 -17.70
N ILE A 131 5.74 11.29 -16.57
CA ILE A 131 6.84 12.03 -15.93
C ILE A 131 8.04 11.10 -15.82
N ALA A 132 9.21 11.62 -16.16
CA ALA A 132 10.47 10.87 -16.08
C ALA A 132 11.42 11.56 -15.09
N PHE A 133 12.18 10.74 -14.36
CA PHE A 133 13.31 11.16 -13.52
C PHE A 133 14.38 10.07 -13.50
N GLY A 134 15.63 10.44 -13.80
CA GLY A 134 16.67 9.45 -14.03
C GLY A 134 16.30 8.48 -15.13
N ASP A 135 16.33 7.19 -14.82
CA ASP A 135 15.93 6.08 -15.69
C ASP A 135 14.51 5.57 -15.42
N VAL A 136 13.75 6.28 -14.55
CA VAL A 136 12.39 5.94 -14.17
C VAL A 136 11.39 6.74 -14.99
N VAL A 137 10.38 6.05 -15.54
CA VAL A 137 9.24 6.67 -16.22
C VAL A 137 7.94 6.27 -15.51
N VAL A 138 7.16 7.27 -15.10
CA VAL A 138 5.87 7.09 -14.43
C VAL A 138 4.77 7.56 -15.36
N ASN A 139 3.89 6.66 -15.76
CA ASN A 139 2.67 6.98 -16.49
C ASN A 139 1.48 6.98 -15.50
N LEU A 140 1.06 8.18 -15.12
CA LEU A 140 -0.04 8.34 -14.16
C LEU A 140 -1.39 7.89 -14.70
N ALA A 141 -1.60 7.97 -16.02
CA ALA A 141 -2.85 7.55 -16.67
C ALA A 141 -2.97 6.02 -16.71
N ALA A 142 -1.89 5.34 -17.13
CA ALA A 142 -1.85 3.89 -17.20
C ALA A 142 -1.54 3.23 -15.84
N ARG A 143 -1.16 4.00 -14.83
CA ARG A 143 -0.65 3.52 -13.52
C ARG A 143 0.56 2.58 -13.66
N THR A 144 1.41 2.83 -14.65
CA THR A 144 2.63 2.02 -14.86
C THR A 144 3.88 2.80 -14.45
N VAL A 145 4.86 2.07 -13.98
CA VAL A 145 6.19 2.59 -13.63
C VAL A 145 7.22 1.67 -14.28
N THR A 146 8.15 2.26 -15.03
CA THR A 146 9.27 1.52 -15.59
C THR A 146 10.58 2.11 -15.12
N LYS A 147 11.62 1.28 -14.98
CA LYS A 147 13.00 1.70 -14.70
C LYS A 147 13.93 1.05 -15.71
N SER A 148 14.72 1.84 -16.40
CA SER A 148 15.56 1.38 -17.51
C SER A 148 14.82 0.60 -18.61
N GLY A 149 13.50 0.83 -18.73
CA GLY A 149 12.60 0.14 -19.67
C GLY A 149 11.89 -1.09 -19.10
N ASP A 150 12.29 -1.60 -17.95
CA ASP A 150 11.66 -2.74 -17.28
C ASP A 150 10.52 -2.30 -16.33
N ASP A 151 9.43 -3.08 -16.28
CA ASP A 151 8.30 -2.81 -15.40
C ASP A 151 8.68 -2.92 -13.91
N VAL A 152 8.37 -1.90 -13.13
CA VAL A 152 8.53 -1.89 -11.68
C VAL A 152 7.18 -2.13 -11.00
N LYS A 153 7.05 -3.26 -10.32
CA LYS A 153 5.85 -3.58 -9.55
C LYS A 153 5.83 -2.77 -8.24
N LEU A 154 4.85 -1.89 -8.12
CA LEU A 154 4.56 -1.15 -6.89
C LEU A 154 3.23 -1.63 -6.31
N THR A 155 3.13 -1.68 -4.99
CA THR A 155 1.86 -1.85 -4.31
C THR A 155 0.98 -0.61 -4.49
N SER A 156 -0.31 -0.69 -4.19
CA SER A 156 -1.23 0.44 -4.36
C SER A 156 -0.83 1.66 -3.53
N LEU A 157 -0.29 1.45 -2.33
CA LEU A 157 0.17 2.54 -1.46
C LEU A 157 1.51 3.13 -1.91
N GLU A 158 2.47 2.28 -2.31
CA GLU A 158 3.73 2.76 -2.91
C GLU A 158 3.46 3.60 -4.16
N TYR A 159 2.55 3.11 -5.03
CA TYR A 159 2.16 3.87 -6.23
C TYR A 159 1.51 5.21 -5.85
N SER A 160 0.64 5.23 -4.85
CA SER A 160 -0.05 6.45 -4.40
C SER A 160 0.92 7.48 -3.84
N LEU A 161 1.89 7.03 -3.05
CA LEU A 161 2.97 7.88 -2.54
C LEU A 161 3.83 8.43 -3.68
N LEU A 162 4.23 7.56 -4.62
CA LEU A 162 4.99 7.98 -5.80
C LEU A 162 4.18 8.98 -6.65
N ALA A 163 2.92 8.70 -6.92
CA ALA A 163 2.04 9.57 -7.70
C ALA A 163 1.84 10.95 -7.04
N LEU A 164 1.76 10.99 -5.71
CA LEU A 164 1.72 12.25 -4.97
C LEU A 164 3.01 13.06 -5.14
N LEU A 165 4.17 12.41 -5.00
CA LEU A 165 5.48 13.03 -5.20
C LEU A 165 5.65 13.53 -6.64
N VAL A 166 5.28 12.71 -7.63
CA VAL A 166 5.38 13.02 -9.06
C VAL A 166 4.49 14.21 -9.45
N ARG A 167 3.24 14.27 -8.97
CA ARG A 167 2.34 15.41 -9.20
C ARG A 167 2.84 16.71 -8.59
N ASN A 168 3.69 16.63 -7.60
CA ASN A 168 4.30 17.76 -6.90
C ASN A 168 5.82 17.77 -7.10
N ALA A 169 6.28 17.32 -8.26
CA ALA A 169 7.69 17.27 -8.56
C ALA A 169 8.38 18.61 -8.27
N ASP A 170 9.60 18.55 -7.78
CA ASP A 170 10.47 19.68 -7.40
C ASP A 170 9.97 20.53 -6.22
N LYS A 171 8.82 20.17 -5.61
CA LYS A 171 8.29 20.82 -4.41
C LYS A 171 8.57 19.96 -3.16
N VAL A 172 8.85 20.63 -2.06
CA VAL A 172 8.97 19.98 -0.76
C VAL A 172 7.55 19.69 -0.21
N LEU A 173 7.26 18.43 0.06
CA LEU A 173 6.04 18.00 0.71
C LEU A 173 6.34 17.69 2.18
N THR A 174 5.55 18.27 3.09
CA THR A 174 5.72 18.02 4.53
C THR A 174 5.29 16.59 4.90
N HIS A 175 5.86 16.04 5.97
CA HIS A 175 5.44 14.74 6.49
C HIS A 175 3.92 14.69 6.72
N HIS A 176 3.37 15.72 7.38
CA HIS A 176 1.94 15.84 7.65
C HIS A 176 1.10 15.81 6.37
N TYR A 177 1.47 16.61 5.36
CA TYR A 177 0.76 16.66 4.09
C TYR A 177 0.77 15.31 3.37
N ILE A 178 1.94 14.65 3.29
CA ILE A 178 2.06 13.33 2.65
C ILE A 178 1.19 12.29 3.37
N LEU A 179 1.29 12.25 4.70
CA LEU A 179 0.51 11.31 5.52
C LEU A 179 -0.99 11.55 5.37
N GLU A 180 -1.44 12.80 5.41
CA GLU A 180 -2.85 13.13 5.21
C GLU A 180 -3.36 12.75 3.82
N GLN A 181 -2.58 13.01 2.75
CA GLN A 181 -2.98 12.72 1.38
C GLN A 181 -2.97 11.23 1.07
N VAL A 182 -2.00 10.48 1.56
CA VAL A 182 -1.82 9.06 1.23
C VAL A 182 -2.57 8.15 2.21
N TRP A 183 -2.54 8.44 3.51
CA TRP A 183 -3.16 7.59 4.53
C TRP A 183 -4.43 8.19 5.16
N GLY A 184 -4.64 9.50 5.04
CA GLY A 184 -5.79 10.19 5.60
C GLY A 184 -5.48 10.91 6.92
N LYS A 185 -6.41 11.76 7.38
CA LYS A 185 -6.20 12.70 8.50
C LYS A 185 -5.78 12.06 9.82
N ASN A 186 -6.15 10.80 10.06
CA ASN A 186 -5.84 10.11 11.31
C ASN A 186 -4.38 9.67 11.44
N TYR A 187 -3.58 9.80 10.37
CA TYR A 187 -2.18 9.34 10.29
C TYR A 187 -1.16 10.47 10.29
N SER A 188 -1.59 11.70 10.52
CA SER A 188 -0.76 12.90 10.35
C SER A 188 0.53 12.93 11.19
N GLU A 189 0.62 12.11 12.24
CA GLU A 189 1.78 12.03 13.14
C GLU A 189 2.65 10.78 12.94
N GLU A 190 2.22 9.83 12.12
CA GLU A 190 2.87 8.53 11.90
C GLU A 190 4.08 8.62 10.95
N THR A 191 5.04 9.49 11.28
CA THR A 191 6.22 9.76 10.43
C THR A 191 7.12 8.54 10.23
N GLN A 192 7.14 7.61 11.18
CA GLN A 192 7.92 6.37 11.08
C GLN A 192 7.38 5.47 9.97
N TYR A 193 6.07 5.42 9.83
CA TYR A 193 5.36 4.72 8.76
C TYR A 193 5.78 5.25 7.38
N LEU A 194 5.73 6.56 7.20
CA LEU A 194 6.15 7.19 5.96
C LEU A 194 7.62 6.88 5.59
N ARG A 195 8.52 6.81 6.58
CA ARG A 195 9.94 6.47 6.34
C ARG A 195 10.10 5.09 5.73
N ILE A 196 9.33 4.10 6.19
CA ILE A 196 9.37 2.74 5.66
C ILE A 196 9.00 2.75 4.17
N TYR A 197 7.88 3.37 3.79
CA TYR A 197 7.43 3.43 2.40
C TYR A 197 8.38 4.23 1.48
N ILE A 198 8.96 5.31 1.97
CA ILE A 198 10.02 6.03 1.25
C ILE A 198 11.24 5.12 1.05
N GLY A 199 11.61 4.34 2.06
CA GLY A 199 12.66 3.34 1.97
C GLY A 199 12.37 2.30 0.89
N GLN A 200 11.15 1.79 0.81
CA GLN A 200 10.72 0.83 -0.21
C GLN A 200 10.75 1.44 -1.63
N LEU A 201 10.23 2.64 -1.79
CA LEU A 201 10.30 3.34 -3.08
C LEU A 201 11.76 3.56 -3.53
N ARG A 202 12.64 3.96 -2.61
CA ARG A 202 14.06 4.12 -2.94
C ARG A 202 14.73 2.82 -3.37
N LYS A 203 14.43 1.71 -2.69
CA LYS A 203 14.95 0.38 -3.08
C LYS A 203 14.56 0.01 -4.51
N LYS A 204 13.36 0.36 -4.94
CA LYS A 204 12.83 0.01 -6.26
C LYS A 204 13.26 1.00 -7.36
N LEU A 205 13.37 2.29 -7.03
CA LEU A 205 13.48 3.36 -8.02
C LEU A 205 14.86 4.03 -8.07
N GLU A 206 15.59 4.11 -6.95
CA GLU A 206 16.91 4.72 -6.92
C GLU A 206 17.99 3.75 -7.36
N GLU A 207 19.09 4.29 -7.89
CA GLU A 207 20.32 3.54 -8.17
C GLU A 207 21.01 3.10 -6.86
N ASN A 208 21.08 4.01 -5.89
CA ASN A 208 21.58 3.76 -4.56
C ASN A 208 20.56 4.26 -3.52
N PRO A 209 19.79 3.36 -2.87
CA PRO A 209 18.78 3.74 -1.87
C PRO A 209 19.32 4.53 -0.67
N ALA A 210 20.60 4.30 -0.30
CA ALA A 210 21.27 4.98 0.82
C ALA A 210 21.75 6.39 0.45
N GLN A 211 21.92 6.67 -0.85
CA GLN A 211 22.32 7.97 -1.39
C GLN A 211 21.37 8.36 -2.54
N PRO A 212 20.09 8.61 -2.22
CA PRO A 212 19.07 8.86 -3.24
C PRO A 212 19.36 10.16 -4.00
N LYS A 213 19.18 10.13 -5.32
CA LYS A 213 19.35 11.29 -6.21
C LYS A 213 18.02 12.00 -6.50
N HIS A 214 16.90 11.26 -6.46
CA HIS A 214 15.60 11.76 -6.87
C HIS A 214 14.63 11.92 -5.70
N ILE A 215 14.45 10.89 -4.85
CA ILE A 215 13.56 10.96 -3.70
C ILE A 215 14.36 11.47 -2.50
N LEU A 216 14.45 12.79 -2.36
CA LEU A 216 15.28 13.44 -1.34
C LEU A 216 14.54 13.58 -0.01
N THR A 217 15.31 13.53 1.08
CA THR A 217 14.81 13.86 2.44
C THR A 217 15.14 15.32 2.73
N GLU A 218 14.12 16.12 2.99
CA GLU A 218 14.26 17.47 3.52
C GLU A 218 14.17 17.39 5.05
N SER A 219 15.31 17.48 5.71
CA SER A 219 15.48 17.23 7.13
C SER A 219 14.47 18.02 7.98
N ARG A 220 13.72 17.30 8.84
CA ARG A 220 12.68 17.85 9.74
C ARG A 220 11.43 18.40 9.02
N VAL A 221 11.38 18.39 7.70
CA VAL A 221 10.28 18.94 6.90
C VAL A 221 9.48 17.83 6.21
N GLY A 222 10.15 17.00 5.39
CA GLY A 222 9.45 16.00 4.59
C GLY A 222 10.29 15.42 3.46
N TYR A 223 9.68 15.29 2.29
CA TYR A 223 10.32 14.71 1.12
C TYR A 223 10.08 15.53 -0.14
N ARG A 224 10.99 15.41 -1.11
CA ARG A 224 10.88 16.03 -2.42
C ARG A 224 11.34 15.04 -3.50
N LEU A 225 10.57 14.95 -4.58
CA LEU A 225 11.01 14.30 -5.80
C LEU A 225 11.67 15.34 -6.71
N VAL A 226 12.90 15.07 -7.13
CA VAL A 226 13.64 15.91 -8.09
C VAL A 226 13.65 15.21 -9.45
N THR A 227 13.10 15.89 -10.46
CA THR A 227 13.01 15.34 -11.82
C THR A 227 14.25 15.64 -12.66
N ALA A 228 14.83 16.80 -12.52
CA ALA A 228 16.08 17.20 -13.18
C ALA A 228 17.23 17.28 -12.17
N LEU A 229 18.26 16.48 -12.35
CA LEU A 229 19.51 16.68 -11.59
C LEU A 229 20.16 17.97 -12.07
N SER A 230 20.22 18.99 -11.22
CA SER A 230 21.05 20.16 -11.48
C SER A 230 22.49 19.67 -11.70
N GLN A 231 22.99 19.84 -12.91
CA GLN A 231 24.42 19.65 -13.14
C GLN A 231 25.14 20.69 -12.28
N SER A 232 25.75 20.24 -11.16
CA SER A 232 26.64 21.06 -10.41
C SER A 232 27.86 21.30 -11.29
N THR A 233 28.00 22.54 -11.72
CA THR A 233 29.20 23.09 -12.41
C THR A 233 30.34 23.20 -11.40
#